data_454042b0ac2a7fbf8c0ebc401c21914a
#
_entry.id   454042b0ac2a7fbf8c0ebc401c21914a
#
_cell.length_a   1.000
_cell.length_b   1.000
_cell.length_c   1.000
_cell.angle_alpha   90.00
_cell.angle_beta   90.00
_cell.angle_gamma   90.00
#
_symmetry.space_group_name_H-M   'P 1'
#
loop_
_entity.id
_entity.type
_entity.pdbx_description
1 polymer ?
#
loop_
_entity_poly.entity_id
_entity_poly.type
_entity_poly.pdbx_seq_one_letter_code
_entity_poly.pdbx_strand_id
1 'polypeptide(L)'
;EFLPLTNGMTAVIASDEEILNPLMLGELIVRNKVDIMTTTPTYLSNMIDLPQLEKAVSQIKVFDVGAEAFPPALYDKIRRVNPDAYIMNGYGPTETTISCTMKVITDSRNITIGTPNGNVKVYIVDKENKILPDGETGELVIAGLGVGRGYMNLPDKTEAVFIDLNGERAYKTGDLARISPEGEIEFFGRIDNQIKLRGLRIELGEIEEVINSYEGIITSITLPVDNKFLCCYFMADRQINTEELSAYASESLAHYMVPEVFVQLEKMPVTQNGKIDKKALPKPAAQPKNLKEPQTPMQKKIFEIVADVV
;
A
#
# COMPACT_ATOMS: atom_id res chain seq x y z
N GLU A 1 -2.90 -18.99 0.16
CA GLU A 1 -3.32 -20.08 -0.74
C GLU A 1 -3.52 -21.41 0.01
N PHE A 2 -2.66 -21.78 0.98
CA PHE A 2 -2.77 -23.06 1.67
C PHE A 2 -3.90 -23.12 2.70
N LEU A 3 -4.20 -22.00 3.37
CA LEU A 3 -5.19 -21.97 4.44
C LEU A 3 -6.60 -22.43 4.00
N PRO A 4 -7.15 -22.02 2.86
CA PRO A 4 -8.42 -22.56 2.37
C PRO A 4 -8.38 -24.06 2.16
N LEU A 5 -7.32 -24.59 1.57
CA LEU A 5 -7.18 -26.01 1.26
C LEU A 5 -7.09 -26.89 2.53
N THR A 6 -6.37 -26.42 3.56
CA THR A 6 -6.25 -27.12 4.85
C THR A 6 -7.55 -27.12 5.66
N ASN A 7 -8.51 -26.25 5.30
CA ASN A 7 -9.84 -26.16 5.91
C ASN A 7 -10.97 -26.72 5.03
N GLY A 8 -10.63 -27.52 3.99
CA GLY A 8 -11.62 -28.17 3.12
C GLY A 8 -12.33 -27.20 2.17
N MET A 9 -11.78 -26.02 1.95
CA MET A 9 -12.29 -25.05 0.99
C MET A 9 -11.64 -25.22 -0.37
N THR A 10 -12.25 -24.65 -1.40
CA THR A 10 -11.69 -24.60 -2.76
C THR A 10 -10.98 -23.27 -2.97
N ALA A 11 -9.72 -23.32 -3.39
CA ALA A 11 -8.99 -22.13 -3.83
C ALA A 11 -9.22 -21.92 -5.33
N VAL A 12 -9.71 -20.74 -5.71
CA VAL A 12 -9.82 -20.31 -7.12
C VAL A 12 -8.65 -19.38 -7.39
N ILE A 13 -7.77 -19.77 -8.30
CA ILE A 13 -6.56 -19.00 -8.65
C ILE A 13 -6.84 -18.29 -9.97
N ALA A 14 -6.76 -16.97 -9.94
CA ALA A 14 -6.85 -16.13 -11.13
C ALA A 14 -5.50 -16.13 -11.87
N SER A 15 -5.54 -16.10 -13.20
CA SER A 15 -4.38 -15.84 -14.04
C SER A 15 -3.95 -14.37 -13.96
N ASP A 16 -2.73 -14.07 -14.40
CA ASP A 16 -2.25 -12.68 -14.46
C ASP A 16 -3.17 -11.78 -15.32
N GLU A 17 -3.70 -12.32 -16.42
CA GLU A 17 -4.63 -11.61 -17.29
C GLU A 17 -5.96 -11.30 -16.58
N GLU A 18 -6.52 -12.26 -15.84
CA GLU A 18 -7.74 -12.09 -15.07
C GLU A 18 -7.54 -11.08 -13.92
N ILE A 19 -6.37 -11.08 -13.26
CA ILE A 19 -6.06 -10.10 -12.21
C ILE A 19 -5.96 -8.68 -12.77
N LEU A 20 -5.33 -8.52 -13.94
CA LEU A 20 -5.15 -7.21 -14.59
C LEU A 20 -6.43 -6.66 -15.23
N ASN A 21 -7.41 -7.54 -15.51
CA ASN A 21 -8.68 -7.16 -16.12
C ASN A 21 -9.85 -7.40 -15.15
N PRO A 22 -10.37 -6.36 -14.49
CA PRO A 22 -11.46 -6.51 -13.52
C PRO A 22 -12.71 -7.21 -14.07
N LEU A 23 -13.03 -7.06 -15.36
CA LEU A 23 -14.18 -7.73 -15.97
C LEU A 23 -13.97 -9.24 -16.05
N MET A 24 -12.79 -9.68 -16.46
CA MET A 24 -12.44 -11.10 -16.49
C MET A 24 -12.41 -11.71 -15.07
N LEU A 25 -11.89 -10.95 -14.10
CA LEU A 25 -11.94 -11.37 -12.69
C LEU A 25 -13.39 -11.49 -12.21
N GLY A 26 -14.26 -10.55 -12.56
CA GLY A 26 -15.68 -10.62 -12.25
C GLY A 26 -16.37 -11.86 -12.83
N GLU A 27 -16.06 -12.25 -14.08
CA GLU A 27 -16.53 -13.47 -14.69
C GLU A 27 -16.00 -14.73 -13.98
N LEU A 28 -14.73 -14.74 -13.59
CA LEU A 28 -14.12 -15.81 -12.80
C LEU A 28 -14.84 -16.00 -11.46
N ILE A 29 -15.09 -14.90 -10.75
CA ILE A 29 -15.81 -14.88 -9.47
C ILE A 29 -17.21 -15.50 -9.65
N VAL A 30 -17.96 -15.03 -10.63
CA VAL A 30 -19.35 -15.51 -10.86
C VAL A 30 -19.37 -16.97 -11.29
N ARG A 31 -18.50 -17.35 -12.22
CA ARG A 31 -18.43 -18.72 -12.76
C ARG A 31 -18.09 -19.75 -11.68
N ASN A 32 -17.17 -19.42 -10.77
CA ASN A 32 -16.73 -20.33 -9.72
C ASN A 32 -17.49 -20.14 -8.39
N LYS A 33 -18.46 -19.25 -8.34
CA LYS A 33 -19.25 -18.96 -7.13
C LYS A 33 -18.35 -18.65 -5.93
N VAL A 34 -17.40 -17.75 -6.12
CA VAL A 34 -16.45 -17.37 -5.07
C VAL A 34 -17.19 -16.72 -3.91
N ASP A 35 -16.99 -17.23 -2.70
CA ASP A 35 -17.62 -16.73 -1.47
C ASP A 35 -16.73 -15.78 -0.68
N ILE A 36 -15.40 -15.93 -0.78
CA ILE A 36 -14.41 -15.18 -0.02
C ILE A 36 -13.43 -14.53 -0.97
N MET A 37 -13.18 -13.25 -0.78
CA MET A 37 -12.20 -12.50 -1.57
C MET A 37 -11.25 -11.75 -0.65
N THR A 38 -9.94 -12.04 -0.77
CA THR A 38 -8.88 -11.23 -0.16
C THR A 38 -8.41 -10.19 -1.18
N THR A 39 -8.38 -8.93 -0.79
CA THR A 39 -8.09 -7.83 -1.73
C THR A 39 -7.60 -6.58 -1.01
N THR A 40 -7.13 -5.59 -1.77
CA THR A 40 -6.80 -4.26 -1.22
C THR A 40 -8.00 -3.32 -1.29
N PRO A 41 -8.09 -2.31 -0.40
CA PRO A 41 -9.13 -1.29 -0.44
C PRO A 41 -9.27 -0.61 -1.80
N THR A 42 -8.14 -0.22 -2.39
CA THR A 42 -8.11 0.46 -3.70
C THR A 42 -8.67 -0.43 -4.81
N TYR A 43 -8.26 -1.69 -4.86
CA TYR A 43 -8.73 -2.61 -5.91
C TYR A 43 -10.23 -2.89 -5.78
N LEU A 44 -10.71 -3.17 -4.55
CA LEU A 44 -12.13 -3.41 -4.29
C LEU A 44 -12.97 -2.17 -4.62
N SER A 45 -12.52 -0.96 -4.25
CA SER A 45 -13.21 0.28 -4.59
C SER A 45 -13.38 0.42 -6.10
N ASN A 46 -12.32 0.17 -6.88
CA ASN A 46 -12.36 0.23 -8.33
C ASN A 46 -13.31 -0.82 -8.94
N MET A 47 -13.36 -2.02 -8.37
CA MET A 47 -14.33 -3.04 -8.81
C MET A 47 -15.78 -2.59 -8.58
N ILE A 48 -16.06 -2.01 -7.41
CA ILE A 48 -17.42 -1.55 -7.07
C ILE A 48 -17.86 -0.40 -7.97
N ASP A 49 -16.93 0.46 -8.40
CA ASP A 49 -17.24 1.59 -9.28
C ASP A 49 -17.56 1.16 -10.72
N LEU A 50 -17.41 -0.13 -11.08
CA LEU A 50 -17.77 -0.71 -12.37
C LEU A 50 -19.13 -1.41 -12.28
N PRO A 51 -20.22 -0.86 -12.87
CA PRO A 51 -21.56 -1.46 -12.79
C PRO A 51 -21.63 -2.90 -13.31
N GLN A 52 -20.77 -3.26 -14.26
CA GLN A 52 -20.68 -4.61 -14.84
C GLN A 52 -20.26 -5.66 -13.81
N LEU A 53 -19.61 -5.25 -12.69
CA LEU A 53 -19.12 -6.12 -11.63
C LEU A 53 -20.09 -6.25 -10.45
N GLU A 54 -21.23 -5.57 -10.45
CA GLU A 54 -22.21 -5.61 -9.35
C GLU A 54 -22.60 -7.05 -8.98
N LYS A 55 -22.85 -7.91 -9.96
CA LYS A 55 -23.16 -9.32 -9.74
C LYS A 55 -22.01 -10.08 -9.06
N ALA A 56 -20.77 -9.80 -9.46
CA ALA A 56 -19.59 -10.45 -8.86
C ALA A 56 -19.40 -9.99 -7.42
N VAL A 57 -19.49 -8.69 -7.16
CA VAL A 57 -19.32 -8.11 -5.82
C VAL A 57 -20.45 -8.52 -4.89
N SER A 58 -21.70 -8.55 -5.35
CA SER A 58 -22.86 -8.86 -4.52
C SER A 58 -22.94 -10.33 -4.08
N GLN A 59 -22.24 -11.25 -4.78
CA GLN A 59 -22.22 -12.65 -4.37
C GLN A 59 -21.16 -12.99 -3.32
N ILE A 60 -20.14 -12.15 -3.14
CA ILE A 60 -19.07 -12.38 -2.15
C ILE A 60 -19.66 -12.28 -0.74
N LYS A 61 -19.47 -13.31 0.06
CA LYS A 61 -19.95 -13.34 1.45
C LYS A 61 -18.97 -12.69 2.41
N VAL A 62 -17.67 -12.81 2.14
CA VAL A 62 -16.61 -12.29 2.99
C VAL A 62 -15.59 -11.51 2.16
N PHE A 63 -15.40 -10.26 2.50
CA PHE A 63 -14.27 -9.45 2.04
C PHE A 63 -13.21 -9.40 3.13
N ASP A 64 -12.05 -9.98 2.87
CA ASP A 64 -10.84 -9.83 3.67
C ASP A 64 -9.99 -8.74 3.01
N VAL A 65 -10.00 -7.55 3.61
CA VAL A 65 -9.42 -6.34 3.02
C VAL A 65 -8.21 -5.92 3.84
N GLY A 66 -7.07 -5.74 3.18
CA GLY A 66 -5.83 -5.41 3.89
C GLY A 66 -4.78 -4.76 3.00
N ALA A 67 -3.54 -4.68 3.51
CA ALA A 67 -2.36 -4.09 2.88
C ALA A 67 -2.39 -2.56 2.71
N GLU A 68 -3.53 -1.90 2.80
CA GLU A 68 -3.68 -0.43 2.77
C GLU A 68 -4.58 0.02 3.92
N ALA A 69 -4.60 1.33 4.21
CA ALA A 69 -5.57 1.88 5.14
C ALA A 69 -7.00 1.71 4.58
N PHE A 70 -7.90 1.16 5.39
CA PHE A 70 -9.29 0.96 4.99
C PHE A 70 -10.06 2.29 5.04
N PRO A 71 -10.52 2.86 3.90
CA PRO A 71 -11.23 4.13 3.92
C PRO A 71 -12.67 3.96 4.40
N PRO A 72 -13.23 4.86 5.25
CA PRO A 72 -14.63 4.83 5.65
C PRO A 72 -15.61 4.75 4.47
N ALA A 73 -15.34 5.49 3.41
CA ALA A 73 -16.17 5.51 2.20
C ALA A 73 -16.25 4.13 1.50
N LEU A 74 -15.24 3.28 1.66
CA LEU A 74 -15.28 1.92 1.10
C LEU A 74 -16.33 1.05 1.79
N TYR A 75 -16.46 1.17 3.11
CA TYR A 75 -17.52 0.49 3.86
C TYR A 75 -18.90 0.82 3.29
N ASP A 76 -19.18 2.12 3.11
CA ASP A 76 -20.45 2.59 2.58
C ASP A 76 -20.67 2.13 1.14
N LYS A 77 -19.62 2.08 0.31
CA LYS A 77 -19.67 1.51 -1.04
C LYS A 77 -20.04 0.02 -1.03
N ILE A 78 -19.37 -0.78 -0.21
CA ILE A 78 -19.65 -2.21 -0.10
C ILE A 78 -21.09 -2.44 0.35
N ARG A 79 -21.54 -1.75 1.41
CA ARG A 79 -22.90 -1.89 1.96
C ARG A 79 -24.00 -1.53 0.95
N ARG A 80 -23.73 -0.64 0.01
CA ARG A 80 -24.67 -0.28 -1.05
C ARG A 80 -24.90 -1.41 -2.05
N VAL A 81 -23.85 -2.14 -2.41
CA VAL A 81 -23.88 -3.21 -3.42
C VAL A 81 -24.11 -4.57 -2.77
N ASN A 82 -23.59 -4.78 -1.57
CA ASN A 82 -23.68 -6.04 -0.83
C ASN A 82 -23.90 -5.75 0.66
N PRO A 83 -25.16 -5.54 1.09
CA PRO A 83 -25.49 -5.16 2.46
C PRO A 83 -25.16 -6.23 3.51
N ASP A 84 -25.14 -7.50 3.12
CA ASP A 84 -24.99 -8.64 4.04
C ASP A 84 -23.52 -9.16 4.10
N ALA A 85 -22.61 -8.59 3.31
CA ALA A 85 -21.23 -9.05 3.27
C ALA A 85 -20.54 -8.91 4.64
N TYR A 86 -19.75 -9.91 5.01
CA TYR A 86 -18.85 -9.83 6.15
C TYR A 86 -17.56 -9.09 5.71
N ILE A 87 -17.22 -8.01 6.38
CA ILE A 87 -16.08 -7.16 5.99
C ILE A 87 -15.04 -7.25 7.10
N MET A 88 -13.85 -7.67 6.73
CA MET A 88 -12.69 -7.78 7.62
C MET A 88 -11.60 -6.82 7.16
N ASN A 89 -10.98 -6.13 8.11
CA ASN A 89 -9.79 -5.29 7.90
C ASN A 89 -8.60 -5.99 8.54
N GLY A 90 -7.70 -6.53 7.71
CA GLY A 90 -6.50 -7.23 8.12
C GLY A 90 -5.27 -6.32 8.09
N TYR A 91 -4.44 -6.40 9.12
CA TYR A 91 -3.15 -5.69 9.16
C TYR A 91 -2.02 -6.65 9.52
N GLY A 92 -0.89 -6.46 8.88
CA GLY A 92 0.36 -7.12 9.20
C GLY A 92 1.44 -6.88 8.15
N PRO A 93 2.69 -6.66 8.57
CA PRO A 93 3.85 -6.62 7.68
C PRO A 93 4.32 -8.03 7.32
N THR A 94 5.07 -8.14 6.23
CA THR A 94 5.67 -9.41 5.78
C THR A 94 6.55 -10.04 6.85
N GLU A 95 7.25 -9.23 7.62
CA GLU A 95 8.16 -9.62 8.70
C GLU A 95 7.48 -10.35 9.87
N THR A 96 6.14 -10.31 9.91
CA THR A 96 5.33 -10.97 10.95
C THR A 96 4.29 -11.93 10.35
N THR A 97 4.53 -12.41 9.14
CA THR A 97 3.73 -13.42 8.43
C THR A 97 2.32 -12.94 8.08
N ILE A 98 2.25 -11.88 7.27
CA ILE A 98 1.08 -11.37 6.54
C ILE A 98 0.04 -10.69 7.42
N SER A 99 -0.66 -11.41 8.30
CA SER A 99 -1.78 -10.86 9.07
C SER A 99 -1.57 -11.10 10.57
N CYS A 100 -1.39 -10.02 11.29
CA CYS A 100 -1.16 -10.03 12.74
C CYS A 100 -2.40 -9.66 13.54
N THR A 101 -3.21 -8.77 12.99
CA THR A 101 -4.42 -8.27 13.64
C THR A 101 -5.58 -8.24 12.66
N MET A 102 -6.80 -8.28 13.20
CA MET A 102 -8.01 -8.31 12.39
C MET A 102 -9.14 -7.55 13.08
N LYS A 103 -9.91 -6.80 12.27
CA LYS A 103 -11.13 -6.13 12.68
C LYS A 103 -12.29 -6.54 11.78
N VAL A 104 -13.40 -6.92 12.37
CA VAL A 104 -14.68 -7.00 11.66
C VAL A 104 -15.28 -5.60 11.60
N ILE A 105 -15.45 -5.08 10.39
CA ILE A 105 -15.99 -3.73 10.20
C ILE A 105 -17.51 -3.78 10.12
N THR A 106 -18.14 -3.18 11.10
CA THR A 106 -19.61 -3.10 11.21
C THR A 106 -20.13 -1.65 11.06
N ASP A 107 -19.25 -0.66 11.16
CA ASP A 107 -19.57 0.77 11.10
C ASP A 107 -18.40 1.54 10.46
N SER A 108 -18.69 2.43 9.53
CA SER A 108 -17.69 3.29 8.87
C SER A 108 -17.01 4.30 9.80
N ARG A 109 -17.57 4.55 10.99
CA ARG A 109 -17.00 5.49 11.98
C ARG A 109 -15.98 4.84 12.91
N ASN A 110 -15.94 3.50 12.97
CA ASN A 110 -15.03 2.77 13.86
C ASN A 110 -14.16 1.80 13.05
N ILE A 111 -13.20 2.35 12.34
CA ILE A 111 -12.25 1.58 11.54
C ILE A 111 -10.90 1.59 12.25
N THR A 112 -10.57 0.46 12.88
CA THR A 112 -9.27 0.18 13.49
C THR A 112 -8.61 -0.98 12.75
N ILE A 113 -7.39 -1.34 13.11
CA ILE A 113 -6.76 -2.58 12.66
C ILE A 113 -7.09 -3.76 13.59
N GLY A 114 -7.99 -3.55 14.53
CA GLY A 114 -8.60 -4.58 15.37
C GLY A 114 -7.73 -5.09 16.51
N THR A 115 -7.81 -6.38 16.76
CA THR A 115 -7.13 -7.06 17.86
C THR A 115 -6.14 -8.09 17.33
N PRO A 116 -5.14 -8.50 18.13
CA PRO A 116 -4.18 -9.52 17.73
C PRO A 116 -4.82 -10.85 17.40
N ASN A 117 -4.34 -11.49 16.33
CA ASN A 117 -4.67 -12.87 15.98
C ASN A 117 -4.08 -13.86 16.99
N GLY A 118 -4.51 -15.12 16.95
CA GLY A 118 -3.97 -16.18 17.82
C GLY A 118 -2.44 -16.29 17.70
N ASN A 119 -1.76 -16.44 18.84
CA ASN A 119 -0.27 -16.50 18.95
C ASN A 119 0.48 -15.24 18.53
N VAL A 120 -0.20 -14.12 18.42
CA VAL A 120 0.37 -12.79 18.20
C VAL A 120 0.21 -11.95 19.45
N LYS A 121 1.25 -11.22 19.82
CA LYS A 121 1.22 -10.19 20.86
C LYS A 121 1.56 -8.85 20.24
N VAL A 122 0.90 -7.81 20.72
CA VAL A 122 1.09 -6.44 20.27
C VAL A 122 1.48 -5.58 21.46
N TYR A 123 2.45 -4.70 21.24
CA TYR A 123 2.92 -3.72 22.20
C TYR A 123 3.00 -2.36 21.55
N ILE A 124 2.75 -1.31 22.33
CA ILE A 124 3.05 0.06 21.96
C ILE A 124 4.28 0.48 22.75
N VAL A 125 5.30 0.99 22.06
CA VAL A 125 6.57 1.35 22.72
C VAL A 125 6.98 2.80 22.44
N ASP A 126 7.76 3.38 23.34
CA ASP A 126 8.45 4.65 23.14
C ASP A 126 9.75 4.49 22.32
N LYS A 127 10.50 5.57 22.15
CA LYS A 127 11.76 5.58 21.39
C LYS A 127 12.88 4.76 22.03
N GLU A 128 12.80 4.51 23.33
CA GLU A 128 13.71 3.69 24.12
C GLU A 128 13.28 2.22 24.19
N ASN A 129 12.26 1.81 23.42
CA ASN A 129 11.61 0.50 23.39
C ASN A 129 10.93 0.11 24.73
N LYS A 130 10.56 1.07 25.54
CA LYS A 130 9.80 0.82 26.76
C LYS A 130 8.31 0.71 26.41
N ILE A 131 7.64 -0.31 26.93
CA ILE A 131 6.21 -0.54 26.72
C ILE A 131 5.43 0.59 27.39
N LEU A 132 4.56 1.22 26.61
CA LEU A 132 3.64 2.28 27.03
C LEU A 132 2.33 1.67 27.56
N PRO A 133 1.67 2.34 28.52
CA PRO A 133 0.32 1.95 28.93
C PRO A 133 -0.71 2.14 27.81
N ASP A 134 -1.81 1.40 27.90
CA ASP A 134 -2.95 1.53 26.99
C ASP A 134 -3.45 2.98 26.96
N GLY A 135 -3.82 3.46 25.78
CA GLY A 135 -4.22 4.83 25.53
C GLY A 135 -3.10 5.79 25.15
N GLU A 136 -1.83 5.43 25.35
CA GLU A 136 -0.70 6.20 24.86
C GLU A 136 -0.33 5.83 23.43
N THR A 137 0.16 6.83 22.68
CA THR A 137 0.55 6.65 21.27
C THR A 137 2.07 6.43 21.18
N GLY A 138 2.47 5.39 20.45
CA GLY A 138 3.87 5.03 20.24
C GLY A 138 4.06 4.13 19.03
N GLU A 139 5.24 3.52 18.90
CA GLU A 139 5.53 2.58 17.83
C GLU A 139 4.86 1.23 18.10
N LEU A 140 4.17 0.71 17.09
CA LEU A 140 3.60 -0.64 17.12
C LEU A 140 4.71 -1.68 17.01
N VAL A 141 4.77 -2.59 17.97
CA VAL A 141 5.70 -3.72 17.98
C VAL A 141 4.92 -5.02 18.06
N ILE A 142 5.30 -5.98 17.24
CA ILE A 142 4.63 -7.27 17.12
C ILE A 142 5.58 -8.38 17.57
N ALA A 143 5.10 -9.25 18.47
CA ALA A 143 5.79 -10.43 18.92
C ALA A 143 4.96 -11.70 18.70
N GLY A 144 5.57 -12.86 18.84
CA GLY A 144 4.91 -14.15 18.73
C GLY A 144 5.45 -15.03 17.61
N LEU A 145 4.77 -16.14 17.34
CA LEU A 145 5.25 -17.19 16.44
C LEU A 145 5.40 -16.78 14.97
N GLY A 146 4.66 -15.73 14.56
CA GLY A 146 4.71 -15.21 13.19
C GLY A 146 5.92 -14.31 12.90
N VAL A 147 6.70 -13.91 13.92
CA VAL A 147 7.85 -13.01 13.73
C VAL A 147 8.97 -13.72 12.97
N GLY A 148 9.38 -13.15 11.84
CA GLY A 148 10.40 -13.68 10.96
C GLY A 148 11.81 -13.75 11.61
N ARG A 149 12.71 -14.46 10.93
CA ARG A 149 14.09 -14.61 11.41
C ARG A 149 14.96 -13.38 11.14
N GLY A 150 14.55 -12.52 10.22
CA GLY A 150 15.28 -11.33 9.80
C GLY A 150 15.46 -11.28 8.29
N TYR A 151 16.25 -10.32 7.83
CA TYR A 151 16.59 -10.12 6.43
C TYR A 151 17.83 -10.92 6.05
N MET A 152 17.73 -11.71 5.00
CA MET A 152 18.83 -12.55 4.53
C MET A 152 20.03 -11.69 4.09
N ASN A 153 21.22 -12.01 4.60
CA ASN A 153 22.47 -11.30 4.33
C ASN A 153 22.48 -9.82 4.70
N LEU A 154 21.56 -9.36 5.57
CA LEU A 154 21.45 -7.98 6.04
C LEU A 154 21.36 -7.94 7.57
N PRO A 155 22.43 -8.32 8.31
CA PRO A 155 22.40 -8.39 9.77
C PRO A 155 22.11 -7.03 10.41
N ASP A 156 22.73 -5.95 9.94
CA ASP A 156 22.55 -4.61 10.51
C ASP A 156 21.10 -4.14 10.39
N LYS A 157 20.46 -4.38 9.22
CA LYS A 157 19.03 -4.07 9.02
C LYS A 157 18.14 -4.96 9.88
N THR A 158 18.54 -6.21 10.10
CA THR A 158 17.81 -7.13 10.97
C THR A 158 17.85 -6.67 12.41
N GLU A 159 19.01 -6.36 12.95
CA GLU A 159 19.20 -5.90 14.33
C GLU A 159 18.48 -4.57 14.61
N ALA A 160 18.35 -3.71 13.61
CA ALA A 160 17.67 -2.43 13.75
C ALA A 160 16.17 -2.55 14.05
N VAL A 161 15.51 -3.62 13.56
CA VAL A 161 14.03 -3.74 13.65
C VAL A 161 13.55 -5.03 14.32
N PHE A 162 14.37 -6.10 14.36
CA PHE A 162 14.06 -7.31 15.11
C PHE A 162 14.77 -7.27 16.47
N ILE A 163 14.01 -6.99 17.51
CA ILE A 163 14.52 -6.75 18.86
C ILE A 163 14.17 -7.90 19.83
N ASP A 164 14.83 -7.95 20.96
CA ASP A 164 14.34 -8.66 22.13
C ASP A 164 13.50 -7.69 22.98
N LEU A 165 12.24 -8.01 23.17
CA LEU A 165 11.35 -7.25 24.04
C LEU A 165 10.93 -8.14 25.22
N ASN A 166 11.54 -7.92 26.38
CA ASN A 166 11.31 -8.68 27.60
C ASN A 166 11.54 -10.21 27.45
N GLY A 167 12.56 -10.62 26.71
CA GLY A 167 12.90 -12.03 26.48
C GLY A 167 12.11 -12.67 25.34
N GLU A 168 11.38 -11.90 24.56
CA GLU A 168 10.62 -12.37 23.43
C GLU A 168 11.07 -11.66 22.14
N ARG A 169 11.24 -12.44 21.06
CA ARG A 169 11.55 -11.86 19.76
C ARG A 169 10.40 -11.05 19.24
N ALA A 170 10.66 -9.81 18.88
CA ALA A 170 9.66 -8.87 18.42
C ALA A 170 10.15 -8.08 17.19
N TYR A 171 9.21 -7.57 16.41
CA TYR A 171 9.44 -6.76 15.23
C TYR A 171 8.88 -5.35 15.42
N LYS A 172 9.73 -4.34 15.24
CA LYS A 172 9.37 -2.92 15.20
C LYS A 172 8.80 -2.59 13.83
N THR A 173 7.52 -2.23 13.79
CA THR A 173 6.82 -2.06 12.51
C THR A 173 7.13 -0.73 11.80
N GLY A 174 7.58 0.28 12.55
CA GLY A 174 7.66 1.65 12.10
C GLY A 174 6.29 2.32 11.95
N ASP A 175 5.22 1.70 12.43
CA ASP A 175 3.87 2.23 12.43
C ASP A 175 3.54 2.89 13.77
N LEU A 176 2.87 4.04 13.72
CA LEU A 176 2.38 4.75 14.89
C LEU A 176 0.98 4.25 15.24
N ALA A 177 0.79 3.80 16.46
CA ALA A 177 -0.46 3.22 16.92
C ALA A 177 -0.75 3.49 18.40
N ARG A 178 -1.95 3.12 18.82
CA ARG A 178 -2.41 3.15 20.21
C ARG A 178 -3.37 1.99 20.46
N ILE A 179 -3.36 1.43 21.66
CA ILE A 179 -4.42 0.50 22.09
C ILE A 179 -5.54 1.33 22.73
N SER A 180 -6.76 1.19 22.19
CA SER A 180 -7.94 1.88 22.72
C SER A 180 -8.40 1.26 24.03
N PRO A 181 -9.28 1.93 24.81
CA PRO A 181 -9.89 1.35 26.01
C PRO A 181 -10.66 0.04 25.76
N GLU A 182 -11.14 -0.17 24.54
CA GLU A 182 -11.83 -1.38 24.10
C GLU A 182 -10.85 -2.50 23.70
N GLY A 183 -9.53 -2.25 23.77
CA GLY A 183 -8.48 -3.20 23.42
C GLY A 183 -8.22 -3.31 21.91
N GLU A 184 -8.75 -2.41 21.11
CA GLU A 184 -8.51 -2.36 19.67
C GLU A 184 -7.31 -1.48 19.34
N ILE A 185 -6.61 -1.77 18.24
CA ILE A 185 -5.43 -1.05 17.81
C ILE A 185 -5.85 0.02 16.80
N GLU A 186 -5.67 1.26 17.19
CA GLU A 186 -5.86 2.44 16.33
C GLU A 186 -4.55 2.75 15.61
N PHE A 187 -4.59 2.84 14.29
CA PHE A 187 -3.44 3.11 13.42
C PHE A 187 -3.41 4.58 13.02
N PHE A 188 -2.26 5.25 13.19
CA PHE A 188 -2.07 6.68 12.92
C PHE A 188 -1.08 6.97 11.77
N GLY A 189 -0.67 5.94 11.03
CA GLY A 189 0.28 6.09 9.92
C GLY A 189 1.68 5.63 10.27
N ARG A 190 2.65 6.02 9.42
CA ARG A 190 4.05 5.63 9.54
C ARG A 190 4.88 6.67 10.30
N ILE A 191 5.86 6.18 11.06
CA ILE A 191 6.89 7.01 11.72
C ILE A 191 7.94 7.45 10.68
N ASP A 192 8.20 6.61 9.69
CA ASP A 192 9.18 6.81 8.61
C ASP A 192 8.52 7.32 7.31
N ASN A 193 9.31 7.36 6.23
CA ASN A 193 8.85 7.78 4.91
C ASN A 193 8.33 6.63 4.02
N GLN A 194 8.19 5.43 4.57
CA GLN A 194 7.63 4.30 3.84
C GLN A 194 6.15 4.52 3.55
N ILE A 195 5.71 4.14 2.38
CA ILE A 195 4.32 4.26 1.97
C ILE A 195 3.75 2.91 1.52
N LYS A 196 2.43 2.85 1.49
CA LYS A 196 1.69 1.78 0.81
C LYS A 196 0.97 2.38 -0.39
N LEU A 197 1.31 1.93 -1.60
CA LEU A 197 0.73 2.41 -2.84
C LEU A 197 0.23 1.21 -3.66
N ARG A 198 -1.06 1.16 -3.96
CA ARG A 198 -1.70 0.04 -4.67
C ARG A 198 -1.43 -1.33 -4.00
N GLY A 199 -1.40 -1.37 -2.67
CA GLY A 199 -1.10 -2.56 -1.86
C GLY A 199 0.38 -2.94 -1.79
N LEU A 200 1.26 -2.23 -2.48
CA LEU A 200 2.70 -2.45 -2.46
C LEU A 200 3.37 -1.55 -1.43
N ARG A 201 4.30 -2.13 -0.68
CA ARG A 201 5.12 -1.42 0.30
C ARG A 201 6.33 -0.82 -0.41
N ILE A 202 6.50 0.49 -0.32
CA ILE A 202 7.52 1.25 -1.05
C ILE A 202 8.37 2.05 -0.06
N GLU A 203 9.67 1.83 -0.11
CA GLU A 203 10.68 2.63 0.58
C GLU A 203 11.05 3.83 -0.30
N LEU A 204 10.50 5.00 0.01
CA LEU A 204 10.82 6.21 -0.77
C LEU A 204 12.30 6.54 -0.75
N GLY A 205 12.99 6.27 0.37
CA GLY A 205 14.43 6.48 0.50
C GLY A 205 15.27 5.63 -0.47
N GLU A 206 14.85 4.40 -0.78
CA GLU A 206 15.53 3.54 -1.76
C GLU A 206 15.44 4.14 -3.16
N ILE A 207 14.28 4.69 -3.52
CA ILE A 207 14.10 5.39 -4.79
C ILE A 207 15.01 6.64 -4.85
N GLU A 208 15.00 7.43 -3.78
CA GLU A 208 15.80 8.64 -3.68
C GLU A 208 17.30 8.33 -3.75
N GLU A 209 17.76 7.24 -3.13
CA GLU A 209 19.15 6.79 -3.20
C GLU A 209 19.57 6.45 -4.64
N VAL A 210 18.76 5.68 -5.36
CA VAL A 210 19.02 5.34 -6.77
C VAL A 210 19.01 6.59 -7.65
N ILE A 211 18.01 7.46 -7.50
CA ILE A 211 17.94 8.71 -8.29
C ILE A 211 19.13 9.63 -7.99
N ASN A 212 19.53 9.79 -6.73
CA ASN A 212 20.66 10.62 -6.33
C ASN A 212 22.01 10.07 -6.82
N SER A 213 22.10 8.79 -7.18
CA SER A 213 23.31 8.19 -7.76
C SER A 213 23.47 8.45 -9.26
N TYR A 214 22.44 8.97 -9.94
CA TYR A 214 22.51 9.36 -11.34
C TYR A 214 23.38 10.61 -11.54
N GLU A 215 24.30 10.58 -12.51
CA GLU A 215 25.26 11.65 -12.76
C GLU A 215 24.58 12.99 -13.05
N GLY A 216 24.92 14.01 -12.27
CA GLY A 216 24.37 15.36 -12.37
C GLY A 216 23.20 15.65 -11.44
N ILE A 217 22.62 14.65 -10.78
CA ILE A 217 21.61 14.89 -9.74
C ILE A 217 22.29 15.41 -8.46
N ILE A 218 21.74 16.47 -7.90
CA ILE A 218 22.21 17.09 -6.65
C ILE A 218 21.42 16.55 -5.45
N THR A 219 20.10 16.43 -5.60
CA THR A 219 19.21 15.92 -4.57
C THR A 219 17.85 15.59 -5.18
N SER A 220 17.15 14.63 -4.60
CA SER A 220 15.80 14.27 -4.98
C SER A 220 14.89 14.05 -3.78
N ILE A 221 13.60 14.09 -4.00
CA ILE A 221 12.55 13.66 -3.10
C ILE A 221 11.43 13.01 -3.91
N THR A 222 10.98 11.85 -3.47
CA THR A 222 9.88 11.12 -4.09
C THR A 222 8.64 11.17 -3.20
N LEU A 223 7.49 11.43 -3.79
CA LEU A 223 6.22 11.51 -3.08
C LEU A 223 5.11 10.79 -3.84
N PRO A 224 4.16 10.16 -3.12
CA PRO A 224 2.93 9.70 -3.73
C PRO A 224 2.03 10.88 -4.08
N VAL A 225 1.40 10.82 -5.25
CA VAL A 225 0.43 11.81 -5.71
C VAL A 225 -0.95 11.17 -5.74
N ASP A 226 -1.89 11.74 -4.98
CA ASP A 226 -3.28 11.29 -4.83
C ASP A 226 -3.43 9.79 -4.54
N ASN A 227 -2.42 9.18 -3.94
CA ASN A 227 -2.32 7.73 -3.71
C ASN A 227 -2.43 6.88 -5.00
N LYS A 228 -2.11 7.48 -6.15
CA LYS A 228 -2.23 6.84 -7.47
C LYS A 228 -0.89 6.52 -8.11
N PHE A 229 0.10 7.41 -8.00
CA PHE A 229 1.41 7.26 -8.64
C PHE A 229 2.52 7.96 -7.86
N LEU A 230 3.77 7.66 -8.21
CA LEU A 230 4.96 8.30 -7.63
C LEU A 230 5.42 9.46 -8.51
N CYS A 231 5.74 10.59 -7.87
CA CYS A 231 6.39 11.72 -8.49
C CYS A 231 7.74 11.98 -7.82
N CYS A 232 8.82 12.01 -8.58
CA CYS A 232 10.14 12.38 -8.12
C CYS A 232 10.45 13.83 -8.50
N TYR A 233 10.69 14.68 -7.52
CA TYR A 233 11.21 16.02 -7.68
C TYR A 233 12.72 16.00 -7.47
N PHE A 234 13.49 16.62 -8.34
CA PHE A 234 14.93 16.61 -8.22
C PHE A 234 15.57 17.92 -8.66
N MET A 235 16.75 18.21 -8.13
CA MET A 235 17.66 19.25 -8.58
C MET A 235 18.86 18.61 -9.26
N ALA A 236 19.37 19.24 -10.28
CA ALA A 236 20.54 18.79 -11.03
C ALA A 236 21.43 19.97 -11.44
N ASP A 237 22.68 19.70 -11.74
CA ASP A 237 23.66 20.68 -12.23
C ASP A 237 23.47 21.03 -13.71
N ARG A 238 22.66 20.24 -14.42
CA ARG A 238 22.30 20.42 -15.85
C ARG A 238 20.85 19.96 -16.08
N GLN A 239 20.35 20.24 -17.27
CA GLN A 239 19.07 19.68 -17.71
C GLN A 239 19.22 18.16 -17.88
N ILE A 240 18.35 17.40 -17.21
CA ILE A 240 18.33 15.94 -17.26
C ILE A 240 17.21 15.46 -18.19
N ASN A 241 17.51 14.48 -19.03
CA ASN A 241 16.51 13.76 -19.78
C ASN A 241 15.76 12.79 -18.85
N THR A 242 14.48 13.04 -18.59
CA THR A 242 13.67 12.25 -17.67
C THR A 242 13.40 10.83 -18.17
N GLU A 243 13.45 10.57 -19.48
CA GLU A 243 13.31 9.21 -20.03
C GLU A 243 14.56 8.37 -19.71
N GLU A 244 15.76 8.96 -19.83
CA GLU A 244 17.01 8.31 -19.46
C GLU A 244 17.12 8.07 -17.96
N LEU A 245 16.68 9.05 -17.15
CA LEU A 245 16.63 8.91 -15.70
C LEU A 245 15.66 7.78 -15.27
N SER A 246 14.51 7.68 -15.92
CA SER A 246 13.54 6.60 -15.68
C SER A 246 14.10 5.23 -16.09
N ALA A 247 14.81 5.15 -17.22
CA ALA A 247 15.48 3.92 -17.67
C ALA A 247 16.54 3.49 -16.66
N TYR A 248 17.40 4.41 -16.20
CA TYR A 248 18.41 4.15 -15.17
C TYR A 248 17.78 3.63 -13.87
N ALA A 249 16.72 4.29 -13.38
CA ALA A 249 16.03 3.85 -12.19
C ALA A 249 15.46 2.42 -12.35
N SER A 250 14.98 2.08 -13.54
CA SER A 250 14.41 0.76 -13.87
C SER A 250 15.43 -0.38 -13.86
N GLU A 251 16.72 -0.08 -13.93
CA GLU A 251 17.78 -1.09 -13.85
C GLU A 251 17.98 -1.62 -12.42
N SER A 252 17.68 -0.80 -11.41
CA SER A 252 17.93 -1.11 -10.00
C SER A 252 16.67 -1.25 -9.17
N LEU A 253 15.59 -0.57 -9.53
CA LEU A 253 14.34 -0.57 -8.80
C LEU A 253 13.33 -1.57 -9.37
N ALA A 254 12.50 -2.14 -8.50
CA ALA A 254 11.33 -2.87 -8.95
C ALA A 254 10.41 -1.94 -9.77
N HIS A 255 9.77 -2.47 -10.81
CA HIS A 255 8.93 -1.71 -11.73
C HIS A 255 7.91 -0.77 -11.04
N TYR A 256 7.32 -1.20 -9.94
CA TYR A 256 6.33 -0.42 -9.17
C TYR A 256 6.95 0.69 -8.30
N MET A 257 8.28 0.72 -8.16
CA MET A 257 9.02 1.74 -7.41
C MET A 257 9.53 2.86 -8.33
N VAL A 258 9.54 2.64 -9.65
CA VAL A 258 10.00 3.66 -10.61
C VAL A 258 8.98 4.78 -10.67
N PRO A 259 9.38 6.05 -10.39
CA PRO A 259 8.47 7.19 -10.48
C PRO A 259 7.86 7.33 -11.88
N GLU A 260 6.54 7.55 -11.95
CA GLU A 260 5.84 7.76 -13.22
C GLU A 260 6.03 9.19 -13.73
N VAL A 261 6.36 10.13 -12.84
CA VAL A 261 6.58 11.53 -13.15
C VAL A 261 7.88 12.01 -12.53
N PHE A 262 8.70 12.71 -13.32
CA PHE A 262 9.92 13.36 -12.87
C PHE A 262 9.81 14.87 -13.11
N VAL A 263 10.10 15.67 -12.06
CA VAL A 263 10.02 17.13 -12.10
C VAL A 263 11.36 17.71 -11.70
N GLN A 264 12.09 18.29 -12.67
CA GLN A 264 13.31 19.01 -12.37
C GLN A 264 12.99 20.40 -11.81
N LEU A 265 13.60 20.75 -10.71
CA LEU A 265 13.45 22.04 -10.03
C LEU A 265 14.76 22.83 -10.07
N GLU A 266 14.65 24.14 -10.25
CA GLU A 266 15.81 25.03 -10.10
C GLU A 266 16.24 25.16 -8.63
N LYS A 267 15.28 25.10 -7.72
CA LYS A 267 15.51 25.18 -6.28
C LYS A 267 14.52 24.29 -5.52
N MET A 268 15.04 23.48 -4.60
CA MET A 268 14.20 22.71 -3.69
C MET A 268 13.58 23.64 -2.63
N PRO A 269 12.26 23.67 -2.49
CA PRO A 269 11.63 24.46 -1.44
C PRO A 269 11.97 23.90 -0.06
N VAL A 270 12.33 24.78 0.88
CA VAL A 270 12.68 24.40 2.23
C VAL A 270 11.91 25.21 3.25
N THR A 271 11.55 24.57 4.36
CA THR A 271 10.95 25.22 5.52
C THR A 271 11.97 26.11 6.25
N GLN A 272 11.52 26.94 7.20
CA GLN A 272 12.39 27.74 8.05
C GLN A 272 13.45 26.91 8.81
N ASN A 273 13.18 25.64 9.06
CA ASN A 273 14.09 24.71 9.74
C ASN A 273 15.02 23.94 8.77
N GLY A 274 15.08 24.32 7.50
CA GLY A 274 15.95 23.71 6.49
C GLY A 274 15.49 22.33 5.95
N LYS A 275 14.30 21.86 6.32
CA LYS A 275 13.72 20.63 5.77
C LYS A 275 12.96 20.93 4.47
N ILE A 276 12.89 19.97 3.55
CA ILE A 276 12.12 20.12 2.31
C ILE A 276 10.65 20.41 2.64
N ASP A 277 10.13 21.50 2.07
CA ASP A 277 8.72 21.87 2.19
C ASP A 277 7.88 21.15 1.12
N LYS A 278 7.39 19.97 1.50
CA LYS A 278 6.56 19.13 0.63
C LYS A 278 5.30 19.84 0.12
N LYS A 279 4.78 20.84 0.86
CA LYS A 279 3.57 21.57 0.48
C LYS A 279 3.82 22.66 -0.56
N ALA A 280 5.05 23.14 -0.62
CA ALA A 280 5.47 24.14 -1.59
C ALA A 280 5.97 23.55 -2.91
N LEU A 281 6.03 22.23 -3.03
CA LEU A 281 6.35 21.56 -4.30
C LEU A 281 5.24 21.83 -5.34
N PRO A 282 5.61 22.06 -6.61
CA PRO A 282 4.62 22.27 -7.67
C PRO A 282 3.77 20.99 -7.84
N LYS A 283 2.50 21.16 -8.13
CA LYS A 283 1.70 20.01 -8.56
C LYS A 283 2.33 19.43 -9.83
N PRO A 284 2.58 18.12 -9.88
CA PRO A 284 3.11 17.52 -11.08
C PRO A 284 2.10 17.78 -12.20
N ALA A 285 2.54 18.48 -13.24
CA ALA A 285 1.79 18.49 -14.48
C ALA A 285 1.75 17.02 -14.92
N ALA A 286 0.55 16.47 -15.14
CA ALA A 286 0.44 15.19 -15.80
C ALA A 286 1.23 15.34 -17.09
N GLN A 287 2.47 14.77 -17.10
CA GLN A 287 3.17 14.67 -18.38
C GLN A 287 2.28 13.71 -19.18
N PRO A 288 1.75 14.13 -20.31
CA PRO A 288 1.20 13.16 -21.23
C PRO A 288 2.38 12.21 -21.48
N LYS A 289 2.32 10.97 -20.96
CA LYS A 289 3.13 9.89 -21.52
C LYS A 289 3.03 10.14 -23.01
N ASN A 290 4.14 10.15 -23.74
CA ASN A 290 4.15 10.26 -25.20
C ASN A 290 3.25 9.14 -25.74
N LEU A 291 1.96 9.35 -25.64
CA LEU A 291 0.95 8.53 -26.28
C LEU A 291 1.23 8.72 -27.76
N LYS A 292 1.91 7.74 -28.35
CA LYS A 292 2.01 7.69 -29.81
C LYS A 292 0.59 7.93 -30.31
N GLU A 293 0.43 8.95 -31.16
CA GLU A 293 -0.88 9.22 -31.75
C GLU A 293 -1.46 7.91 -32.28
N PRO A 294 -2.74 7.64 -31.99
CA PRO A 294 -3.36 6.38 -32.40
C PRO A 294 -3.27 6.23 -33.90
N GLN A 295 -2.54 5.22 -34.36
CA GLN A 295 -2.21 5.00 -35.77
C GLN A 295 -3.33 4.23 -36.51
N THR A 296 -4.06 3.37 -35.77
CA THR A 296 -5.11 2.55 -36.38
C THR A 296 -6.52 3.07 -36.01
N PRO A 297 -7.54 2.78 -36.84
CA PRO A 297 -8.92 3.17 -36.54
C PRO A 297 -9.41 2.65 -35.18
N MET A 298 -8.96 1.46 -34.77
CA MET A 298 -9.29 0.86 -33.48
C MET A 298 -8.64 1.64 -32.32
N GLN A 299 -7.37 2.00 -32.46
CA GLN A 299 -6.66 2.83 -31.49
C GLN A 299 -7.30 4.21 -31.33
N LYS A 300 -7.73 4.84 -32.42
CA LYS A 300 -8.46 6.12 -32.40
C LYS A 300 -9.77 6.01 -31.64
N LYS A 301 -10.53 4.96 -31.89
CA LYS A 301 -11.81 4.71 -31.21
C LYS A 301 -11.62 4.43 -29.70
N ILE A 302 -10.59 3.69 -29.32
CA ILE A 302 -10.23 3.45 -27.91
C ILE A 302 -9.81 4.77 -27.27
N PHE A 303 -9.01 5.57 -27.95
CA PHE A 303 -8.55 6.87 -27.45
C PHE A 303 -9.73 7.84 -27.23
N GLU A 304 -10.69 7.90 -28.15
CA GLU A 304 -11.92 8.69 -28.00
C GLU A 304 -12.73 8.24 -26.78
N ILE A 305 -12.94 6.92 -26.60
CA ILE A 305 -13.67 6.36 -25.45
C ILE A 305 -12.96 6.69 -24.12
N VAL A 306 -11.64 6.61 -24.09
CA VAL A 306 -10.86 6.91 -22.87
C VAL A 306 -10.84 8.41 -22.58
N ALA A 307 -10.77 9.27 -23.62
CA ALA A 307 -10.80 10.72 -23.46
C ALA A 307 -12.13 11.26 -22.92
N ASP A 308 -13.24 10.54 -23.15
CA ASP A 308 -14.57 10.89 -22.63
C ASP A 308 -14.77 10.45 -21.16
N VAL A 309 -13.86 9.64 -20.61
CA VAL A 309 -13.96 9.07 -19.25
C VAL A 309 -12.95 9.69 -18.27
N VAL A 310 -11.92 10.38 -18.78
CA VAL A 310 -10.86 11.03 -18.01
C VAL A 310 -11.01 12.55 -18.04
#